data_3fff42f6d63c06b406b46ccc541d304d
#
_entry.id   3fff42f6d63c06b406b46ccc541d304d
#
_cell.length_a   1.000
_cell.length_b   1.000
_cell.length_c   1.000
_cell.angle_alpha   90.00
_cell.angle_beta   90.00
_cell.angle_gamma   90.00
#
_symmetry.space_group_name_H-M   'P 1'
#
loop_
_entity.id
_entity.type
_entity.pdbx_description
1 polymer ?
#
loop_
_entity_poly.entity_id
_entity_poly.type
_entity_poly.pdbx_seq_one_letter_code
_entity_poly.pdbx_strand_id
1 'polypeptide(L)'
;PYIPTQVEVQIITLQPKIPVSEIEDVKRTLRDYTDRVTKGEIDFSTLARLYSEDKASAIKGGECGFMGRGMMDPSYANVAFSLQDPKKVSKIVESEFGFHIIQLIEKRGDRVNTRHILLRPKVSEKELTEACARLDSIADDIRANKFSFDEAAAVISHDKDTRNNHGIMVNINENSGVTTSKFQMQDLPQDVAKVVDKMNVGEISKAF
;
A
#
# COMPACT_ATOMS: atom_id res chain seq x y z
N PRO A 1 -39.76 9.86 9.68
CA PRO A 1 -38.35 9.48 9.92
C PRO A 1 -37.53 9.94 8.71
N TYR A 2 -36.46 10.67 8.97
CA TYR A 2 -35.51 11.07 7.94
C TYR A 2 -34.71 9.83 7.54
N ILE A 3 -34.79 9.41 6.28
CA ILE A 3 -33.94 8.34 5.73
C ILE A 3 -32.79 9.04 5.02
N PRO A 4 -31.55 8.92 5.51
CA PRO A 4 -30.42 9.54 4.83
C PRO A 4 -30.23 8.93 3.44
N THR A 5 -29.82 9.77 2.49
CA THR A 5 -29.49 9.33 1.13
C THR A 5 -28.34 8.32 1.17
N GLN A 6 -28.56 7.17 0.54
CA GLN A 6 -27.55 6.13 0.40
C GLN A 6 -27.18 5.97 -1.07
N VAL A 7 -25.91 5.67 -1.32
CA VAL A 7 -25.37 5.41 -2.64
C VAL A 7 -24.75 4.01 -2.70
N GLU A 8 -24.78 3.40 -3.87
CA GLU A 8 -24.02 2.20 -4.21
C GLU A 8 -23.00 2.59 -5.27
N VAL A 9 -21.75 2.18 -5.09
CA VAL A 9 -20.63 2.61 -5.91
C VAL A 9 -19.87 1.40 -6.42
N GLN A 10 -19.57 1.43 -7.73
CA GLN A 10 -18.63 0.50 -8.36
C GLN A 10 -17.33 1.23 -8.66
N ILE A 11 -16.20 0.55 -8.50
CA ILE A 11 -14.87 1.07 -8.79
C ILE A 11 -14.06 0.11 -9.68
N ILE A 12 -13.23 0.69 -10.52
CA ILE A 12 -12.13 0.00 -11.21
C ILE A 12 -10.85 0.72 -10.85
N THR A 13 -9.88 0.01 -10.32
CA THR A 13 -8.59 0.58 -9.97
C THR A 13 -7.48 0.01 -10.84
N LEU A 14 -6.54 0.85 -11.22
CA LEU A 14 -5.28 0.44 -11.83
C LEU A 14 -4.12 0.91 -10.97
N GLN A 15 -3.18 0.03 -10.70
CA GLN A 15 -1.92 0.43 -10.10
C GLN A 15 -0.99 0.92 -11.22
N PRO A 16 -0.45 2.15 -11.13
CA PRO A 16 0.55 2.62 -12.07
C PRO A 16 1.80 1.73 -11.99
N LYS A 17 2.49 1.56 -13.10
CA LYS A 17 3.73 0.78 -13.13
C LYS A 17 4.83 1.55 -12.41
N ILE A 18 5.55 0.86 -11.54
CA ILE A 18 6.75 1.41 -10.92
C ILE A 18 7.92 1.22 -11.90
N PRO A 19 8.62 2.29 -12.31
CA PRO A 19 9.78 2.16 -13.17
C PRO A 19 10.89 1.32 -12.51
N VAL A 20 11.55 0.49 -13.29
CA VAL A 20 12.69 -0.31 -12.80
C VAL A 20 13.80 0.59 -12.26
N SER A 21 14.01 1.77 -12.85
CA SER A 21 14.96 2.77 -12.36
C SER A 21 14.69 3.20 -10.92
N GLU A 22 13.42 3.44 -10.57
CA GLU A 22 13.03 3.83 -9.21
C GLU A 22 13.31 2.70 -8.20
N ILE A 23 13.05 1.45 -8.59
CA ILE A 23 13.36 0.27 -7.78
C ILE A 23 14.88 0.19 -7.54
N GLU A 24 15.69 0.36 -8.58
CA GLU A 24 17.15 0.29 -8.47
C GLU A 24 17.72 1.48 -7.67
N ASP A 25 17.11 2.66 -7.76
CA ASP A 25 17.52 3.84 -6.98
C ASP A 25 17.24 3.62 -5.48
N VAL A 26 16.08 3.05 -5.14
CA VAL A 26 15.77 2.67 -3.75
C VAL A 26 16.76 1.63 -3.24
N LYS A 27 17.03 0.58 -4.01
CA LYS A 27 18.00 -0.46 -3.64
C LYS A 27 19.41 0.09 -3.50
N ARG A 28 19.83 1.00 -4.38
CA ARG A 28 21.13 1.67 -4.30
C ARG A 28 21.25 2.50 -3.02
N THR A 29 20.21 3.26 -2.68
CA THR A 29 20.14 4.07 -1.46
C THR A 29 20.23 3.20 -0.20
N LEU A 30 19.51 2.07 -0.16
CA LEU A 30 19.57 1.15 0.97
C LEU A 30 20.95 0.45 1.10
N ARG A 31 21.62 0.16 -0.02
CA ARG A 31 23.01 -0.35 0.01
C ARG A 31 23.96 0.70 0.58
N ASP A 32 23.85 1.97 0.16
CA ASP A 32 24.64 3.07 0.72
C ASP A 32 24.43 3.18 2.23
N TYR A 33 23.19 3.13 2.70
CA TYR A 33 22.90 3.15 4.14
C TYR A 33 23.53 1.98 4.88
N THR A 34 23.45 0.77 4.32
CA THR A 34 24.11 -0.42 4.87
C THR A 34 25.63 -0.23 4.97
N ASP A 35 26.26 0.29 3.93
CA ASP A 35 27.71 0.52 3.89
C ASP A 35 28.15 1.55 4.93
N ARG A 36 27.43 2.66 5.06
CA ARG A 36 27.72 3.72 6.04
C ARG A 36 27.58 3.24 7.48
N VAL A 37 26.54 2.43 7.77
CA VAL A 37 26.36 1.82 9.09
C VAL A 37 27.49 0.82 9.37
N THR A 38 27.84 -0.03 8.40
CA THR A 38 28.88 -1.05 8.54
C THR A 38 30.25 -0.43 8.77
N LYS A 39 30.54 0.70 8.13
CA LYS A 39 31.79 1.47 8.34
C LYS A 39 31.81 2.28 9.64
N GLY A 40 30.68 2.33 10.38
CA GLY A 40 30.56 3.14 11.59
C GLY A 40 30.49 4.64 11.34
N GLU A 41 30.18 5.07 10.13
CA GLU A 41 30.05 6.49 9.77
C GLU A 41 28.79 7.13 10.37
N ILE A 42 27.73 6.32 10.57
CA ILE A 42 26.46 6.76 11.13
C ILE A 42 25.73 5.58 11.78
N ASP A 43 24.98 5.84 12.84
CA ASP A 43 24.14 4.82 13.47
C ASP A 43 22.90 4.49 12.65
N PHE A 44 22.51 3.22 12.63
CA PHE A 44 21.30 2.77 11.96
C PHE A 44 20.04 3.52 12.43
N SER A 45 19.92 3.76 13.75
CA SER A 45 18.79 4.49 14.33
C SER A 45 18.70 5.94 13.85
N THR A 46 19.84 6.58 13.61
CA THR A 46 19.89 7.95 13.06
C THR A 46 19.40 7.96 11.61
N LEU A 47 19.87 7.02 10.77
CA LEU A 47 19.39 6.89 9.40
C LEU A 47 17.89 6.59 9.36
N ALA A 48 17.40 5.72 10.23
CA ALA A 48 15.98 5.40 10.30
C ALA A 48 15.12 6.62 10.62
N ARG A 49 15.55 7.45 11.58
CA ARG A 49 14.84 8.69 11.94
C ARG A 49 14.80 9.70 10.79
N LEU A 50 15.88 9.80 10.03
CA LEU A 50 16.00 10.78 8.96
C LEU A 50 15.28 10.35 7.68
N TYR A 51 15.36 9.09 7.33
CA TYR A 51 15.04 8.64 5.98
C TYR A 51 14.01 7.53 5.88
N SER A 52 13.68 6.80 6.97
CA SER A 52 12.67 5.74 6.88
C SER A 52 11.29 6.32 6.57
N GLU A 53 10.61 5.69 5.63
CA GLU A 53 9.23 6.02 5.25
C GLU A 53 8.19 5.32 6.14
N ASP A 54 8.60 4.39 7.00
CA ASP A 54 7.76 3.93 8.10
C ASP A 54 7.83 4.93 9.26
N LYS A 55 6.91 5.91 9.24
CA LYS A 55 6.89 6.99 10.23
C LYS A 55 6.65 6.50 11.64
N ALA A 56 5.93 5.39 11.81
CA ALA A 56 5.61 4.84 13.13
C ALA A 56 6.85 4.32 13.87
N SER A 57 7.77 3.65 13.17
CA SER A 57 9.03 3.18 13.75
C SER A 57 10.17 4.20 13.62
N ALA A 58 10.17 5.05 12.58
CA ALA A 58 11.22 6.04 12.34
C ALA A 58 11.50 6.93 13.54
N ILE A 59 10.45 7.45 14.20
CA ILE A 59 10.58 8.28 15.42
C ILE A 59 11.30 7.57 16.56
N LYS A 60 11.24 6.23 16.58
CA LYS A 60 11.93 5.36 17.55
C LYS A 60 13.26 4.82 16.99
N GLY A 61 13.81 5.42 15.94
CA GLY A 61 15.03 4.94 15.28
C GLY A 61 14.85 3.63 14.51
N GLY A 62 13.66 3.39 13.99
CA GLY A 62 13.29 2.19 13.24
C GLY A 62 12.88 1.01 14.10
N GLU A 63 12.84 1.12 15.43
CA GLU A 63 12.53 0.03 16.35
C GLU A 63 11.07 -0.37 16.27
N CYS A 64 10.83 -1.69 16.09
CA CYS A 64 9.50 -2.28 15.92
C CYS A 64 8.97 -2.92 17.20
N GLY A 65 9.83 -3.11 18.23
CA GLY A 65 9.49 -3.86 19.44
C GLY A 65 9.53 -5.38 19.24
N PHE A 66 9.21 -6.11 20.30
CA PHE A 66 9.20 -7.59 20.25
C PHE A 66 7.97 -8.12 19.51
N MET A 67 8.21 -8.79 18.39
CA MET A 67 7.16 -9.40 17.57
C MET A 67 7.45 -10.88 17.32
N GLY A 68 6.38 -11.68 17.30
CA GLY A 68 6.39 -13.06 16.84
C GLY A 68 6.33 -13.13 15.32
N ARG A 69 6.71 -14.27 14.76
CA ARG A 69 6.78 -14.48 13.29
C ARG A 69 5.46 -14.18 12.57
N GLY A 70 4.31 -14.56 13.14
CA GLY A 70 3.00 -14.35 12.53
C GLY A 70 2.48 -12.92 12.57
N MET A 71 3.21 -12.00 13.20
CA MET A 71 2.86 -10.57 13.28
C MET A 71 3.58 -9.71 12.24
N MET A 72 4.40 -10.33 11.38
CA MET A 72 5.24 -9.67 10.39
C MET A 72 4.89 -10.15 8.99
N ASP A 73 5.21 -9.33 7.98
CA ASP A 73 5.26 -9.81 6.60
C ASP A 73 6.18 -11.06 6.50
N PRO A 74 5.79 -12.10 5.76
CA PRO A 74 6.57 -13.34 5.68
C PRO A 74 8.02 -13.16 5.23
N SER A 75 8.27 -12.29 4.23
CA SER A 75 9.61 -12.00 3.74
C SER A 75 10.46 -11.31 4.80
N TYR A 76 9.88 -10.33 5.48
CA TYR A 76 10.49 -9.63 6.60
C TYR A 76 10.81 -10.60 7.75
N ALA A 77 9.83 -11.40 8.18
CA ALA A 77 9.98 -12.37 9.27
C ALA A 77 11.11 -13.37 9.00
N ASN A 78 11.20 -13.91 7.78
CA ASN A 78 12.26 -14.86 7.40
C ASN A 78 13.64 -14.27 7.63
N VAL A 79 13.86 -13.02 7.26
CA VAL A 79 15.15 -12.36 7.46
C VAL A 79 15.34 -11.97 8.92
N ALA A 80 14.35 -11.35 9.58
CA ALA A 80 14.46 -10.92 10.98
C ALA A 80 14.85 -12.07 11.92
N PHE A 81 14.21 -13.23 11.74
CA PHE A 81 14.51 -14.43 12.55
C PHE A 81 15.84 -15.10 12.18
N SER A 82 16.36 -14.91 10.97
CA SER A 82 17.65 -15.43 10.56
C SER A 82 18.85 -14.63 11.10
N LEU A 83 18.64 -13.35 11.45
CA LEU A 83 19.70 -12.50 11.98
C LEU A 83 20.21 -13.04 13.32
N GLN A 84 21.54 -13.06 13.50
CA GLN A 84 22.21 -13.52 14.73
C GLN A 84 23.04 -12.42 15.38
N ASP A 85 23.57 -11.49 14.58
CA ASP A 85 24.52 -10.47 15.02
C ASP A 85 23.84 -9.09 15.02
N PRO A 86 23.68 -8.45 16.20
CA PRO A 86 23.07 -7.12 16.28
C PRO A 86 23.87 -6.00 15.59
N LYS A 87 25.14 -6.25 15.24
CA LYS A 87 25.99 -5.28 14.54
C LYS A 87 25.81 -5.32 13.03
N LYS A 88 25.24 -6.40 12.50
CA LYS A 88 25.05 -6.58 11.06
C LYS A 88 23.71 -6.06 10.59
N VAL A 89 23.74 -5.42 9.42
CA VAL A 89 22.54 -5.05 8.67
C VAL A 89 22.21 -6.17 7.69
N SER A 90 20.93 -6.48 7.53
CA SER A 90 20.46 -7.50 6.58
C SER A 90 20.76 -7.13 5.13
N LYS A 91 20.64 -8.11 4.23
CA LYS A 91 20.40 -7.82 2.82
C LYS A 91 19.06 -7.09 2.67
N ILE A 92 18.85 -6.45 1.52
CA ILE A 92 17.57 -5.80 1.19
C ILE A 92 16.47 -6.86 1.16
N VAL A 93 15.37 -6.55 1.83
CA VAL A 93 14.15 -7.39 1.88
C VAL A 93 13.03 -6.66 1.16
N GLU A 94 12.36 -7.33 0.25
CA GLU A 94 11.15 -6.85 -0.41
C GLU A 94 9.92 -7.41 0.29
N SER A 95 8.96 -6.54 0.60
CA SER A 95 7.67 -6.86 1.19
C SER A 95 6.56 -6.11 0.45
N GLU A 96 5.32 -6.34 0.80
CA GLU A 96 4.19 -5.55 0.28
C GLU A 96 4.27 -4.06 0.62
N PHE A 97 5.05 -3.68 1.65
CA PHE A 97 5.23 -2.29 2.08
C PHE A 97 6.36 -1.56 1.36
N GLY A 98 7.24 -2.27 0.64
CA GLY A 98 8.40 -1.72 -0.05
C GLY A 98 9.68 -2.49 0.25
N PHE A 99 10.82 -1.79 0.22
CA PHE A 99 12.15 -2.37 0.42
C PHE A 99 12.69 -1.99 1.80
N HIS A 100 13.20 -2.99 2.50
CA HIS A 100 13.71 -2.84 3.87
C HIS A 100 15.16 -3.26 3.97
N ILE A 101 15.90 -2.63 4.87
CA ILE A 101 17.08 -3.19 5.54
C ILE A 101 16.76 -3.30 7.02
N ILE A 102 17.24 -4.39 7.65
CA ILE A 102 16.84 -4.78 9.00
C ILE A 102 18.10 -4.98 9.84
N GLN A 103 18.08 -4.53 11.10
CA GLN A 103 19.08 -4.79 12.09
C GLN A 103 18.44 -5.44 13.32
N LEU A 104 19.05 -6.51 13.82
CA LEU A 104 18.60 -7.15 15.06
C LEU A 104 18.93 -6.24 16.25
N ILE A 105 18.02 -6.14 17.20
CA ILE A 105 18.28 -5.54 18.52
C ILE A 105 18.44 -6.66 19.54
N GLU A 106 17.45 -7.54 19.66
CA GLU A 106 17.41 -8.59 20.66
C GLU A 106 16.49 -9.75 20.23
N LYS A 107 16.80 -10.96 20.71
CA LYS A 107 15.92 -12.13 20.62
C LYS A 107 15.49 -12.58 21.99
N ARG A 108 14.20 -12.90 22.16
CA ARG A 108 13.65 -13.48 23.38
C ARG A 108 12.69 -14.62 23.03
N GLY A 109 13.13 -15.86 23.21
CA GLY A 109 12.34 -17.03 22.88
C GLY A 109 11.90 -17.03 21.42
N ASP A 110 10.61 -17.04 21.19
CA ASP A 110 9.96 -17.03 19.88
C ASP A 110 9.70 -15.62 19.30
N ARG A 111 10.27 -14.58 19.93
CA ARG A 111 10.10 -13.18 19.53
C ARG A 111 11.43 -12.53 19.22
N VAL A 112 11.40 -11.59 18.28
CA VAL A 112 12.56 -10.77 17.91
C VAL A 112 12.19 -9.29 18.04
N ASN A 113 13.12 -8.48 18.54
CA ASN A 113 13.09 -7.04 18.44
C ASN A 113 14.09 -6.62 17.38
N THR A 114 13.60 -5.92 16.36
CA THR A 114 14.39 -5.43 15.23
C THR A 114 14.15 -3.94 15.03
N ARG A 115 15.08 -3.31 14.34
CA ARG A 115 14.87 -2.00 13.74
C ARG A 115 15.00 -2.11 12.23
N HIS A 116 14.28 -1.27 11.49
CA HIS A 116 14.33 -1.26 10.05
C HIS A 116 14.36 0.15 9.45
N ILE A 117 14.79 0.22 8.21
CA ILE A 117 14.59 1.37 7.34
C ILE A 117 13.77 0.88 6.16
N LEU A 118 12.63 1.51 5.94
CA LEU A 118 11.73 1.25 4.82
C LEU A 118 11.85 2.37 3.81
N LEU A 119 12.06 2.03 2.54
CA LEU A 119 11.93 2.94 1.40
C LEU A 119 10.99 2.34 0.37
N ARG A 120 10.21 3.22 -0.29
CA ARG A 120 9.30 2.85 -1.36
C ARG A 120 9.74 3.47 -2.68
N PRO A 121 9.74 2.70 -3.78
CA PRO A 121 9.92 3.30 -5.09
C PRO A 121 8.74 4.22 -5.38
N LYS A 122 9.03 5.39 -5.95
CA LYS A 122 8.02 6.40 -6.25
C LYS A 122 7.43 6.15 -7.62
N VAL A 123 6.13 6.41 -7.73
CA VAL A 123 5.46 6.51 -9.02
C VAL A 123 5.63 7.94 -9.53
N SER A 124 6.11 8.11 -10.75
CA SER A 124 6.24 9.44 -11.34
C SER A 124 4.90 9.94 -11.87
N GLU A 125 4.80 11.26 -12.10
CA GLU A 125 3.61 11.88 -12.70
C GLU A 125 3.26 11.27 -14.07
N LYS A 126 4.28 10.81 -14.80
CA LYS A 126 4.09 10.17 -16.12
C LYS A 126 3.30 8.86 -15.99
N GLU A 127 3.72 7.97 -15.10
CA GLU A 127 3.04 6.68 -14.89
C GLU A 127 1.63 6.88 -14.32
N LEU A 128 1.42 7.89 -13.45
CA LEU A 128 0.09 8.27 -12.98
C LEU A 128 -0.79 8.75 -14.13
N THR A 129 -0.27 9.64 -14.98
CA THR A 129 -1.00 10.15 -16.16
C THR A 129 -1.34 9.02 -17.14
N GLU A 130 -0.41 8.10 -17.39
CA GLU A 130 -0.66 6.93 -18.24
C GLU A 130 -1.73 6.00 -17.66
N ALA A 131 -1.72 5.77 -16.35
CA ALA A 131 -2.74 4.96 -15.68
C ALA A 131 -4.12 5.62 -15.75
N CYS A 132 -4.21 6.94 -15.51
CA CYS A 132 -5.45 7.70 -15.66
C CYS A 132 -5.96 7.66 -17.11
N ALA A 133 -5.11 7.90 -18.09
CA ALA A 133 -5.49 7.83 -19.51
C ALA A 133 -6.02 6.44 -19.91
N ARG A 134 -5.43 5.38 -19.34
CA ARG A 134 -5.91 4.02 -19.56
C ARG A 134 -7.28 3.78 -18.94
N LEU A 135 -7.52 4.29 -17.71
CA LEU A 135 -8.83 4.21 -17.05
C LEU A 135 -9.89 5.01 -17.84
N ASP A 136 -9.56 6.21 -18.32
CA ASP A 136 -10.46 7.02 -19.14
C ASP A 136 -10.81 6.31 -20.44
N SER A 137 -9.86 5.64 -21.09
CA SER A 137 -10.12 4.82 -22.29
C SER A 137 -11.06 3.65 -21.98
N ILE A 138 -10.90 2.99 -20.84
CA ILE A 138 -11.80 1.92 -20.39
C ILE A 138 -13.22 2.49 -20.14
N ALA A 139 -13.33 3.63 -19.50
CA ALA A 139 -14.60 4.32 -19.26
C ALA A 139 -15.31 4.67 -20.57
N ASP A 140 -14.58 5.14 -21.59
CA ASP A 140 -15.12 5.42 -22.92
C ASP A 140 -15.60 4.16 -23.63
N ASP A 141 -14.88 3.05 -23.51
CA ASP A 141 -15.29 1.77 -24.06
C ASP A 141 -16.56 1.21 -23.39
N ILE A 142 -16.71 1.40 -22.08
CA ILE A 142 -17.93 1.05 -21.35
C ILE A 142 -19.10 1.94 -21.80
N ARG A 143 -18.91 3.26 -21.92
CA ARG A 143 -19.92 4.20 -22.44
C ARG A 143 -20.34 3.86 -23.87
N ALA A 144 -19.42 3.34 -24.67
CA ALA A 144 -19.70 2.86 -26.04
C ALA A 144 -20.34 1.45 -26.08
N ASN A 145 -20.69 0.86 -24.94
CA ASN A 145 -21.25 -0.49 -24.80
C ASN A 145 -20.40 -1.60 -25.45
N LYS A 146 -19.06 -1.46 -25.46
CA LYS A 146 -18.17 -2.54 -25.94
C LYS A 146 -18.11 -3.70 -24.92
N PHE A 147 -18.23 -3.38 -23.65
CA PHE A 147 -18.36 -4.31 -22.51
C PHE A 147 -19.00 -3.58 -21.34
N SER A 148 -19.48 -4.32 -20.37
CA SER A 148 -20.11 -3.75 -19.15
C SER A 148 -19.06 -3.30 -18.13
N PHE A 149 -19.45 -2.47 -17.15
CA PHE A 149 -18.62 -2.11 -16.03
C PHE A 149 -18.21 -3.33 -15.21
N ASP A 150 -19.15 -4.27 -15.00
CA ASP A 150 -18.95 -5.52 -14.27
C ASP A 150 -17.85 -6.39 -14.89
N GLU A 151 -17.90 -6.55 -16.23
CA GLU A 151 -16.89 -7.30 -16.98
C GLU A 151 -15.51 -6.63 -16.88
N ALA A 152 -15.48 -5.30 -17.03
CA ALA A 152 -14.25 -4.52 -16.89
C ALA A 152 -13.67 -4.64 -15.48
N ALA A 153 -14.49 -4.53 -14.43
CA ALA A 153 -14.05 -4.66 -13.05
C ALA A 153 -13.46 -6.04 -12.79
N ALA A 154 -14.13 -7.10 -13.24
CA ALA A 154 -13.68 -8.48 -13.03
C ALA A 154 -12.34 -8.81 -13.70
N VAL A 155 -12.09 -8.22 -14.91
CA VAL A 155 -10.91 -8.55 -15.72
C VAL A 155 -9.76 -7.57 -15.52
N ILE A 156 -10.06 -6.28 -15.37
CA ILE A 156 -9.07 -5.20 -15.46
C ILE A 156 -8.71 -4.63 -14.09
N SER A 157 -9.65 -4.61 -13.13
CA SER A 157 -9.40 -3.99 -11.83
C SER A 157 -8.29 -4.69 -11.05
N HIS A 158 -7.39 -3.90 -10.49
CA HIS A 158 -6.34 -4.38 -9.59
C HIS A 158 -6.79 -4.43 -8.12
N ASP A 159 -7.97 -3.89 -7.80
CA ASP A 159 -8.53 -3.97 -6.46
C ASP A 159 -9.03 -5.38 -6.16
N LYS A 160 -8.40 -6.04 -5.18
CA LYS A 160 -8.70 -7.44 -4.83
C LYS A 160 -10.05 -7.61 -4.13
N ASP A 161 -10.50 -6.58 -3.43
CA ASP A 161 -11.69 -6.64 -2.59
C ASP A 161 -12.97 -6.50 -3.44
N THR A 162 -12.95 -5.61 -4.43
CA THR A 162 -14.12 -5.34 -5.28
C THR A 162 -14.11 -6.09 -6.61
N ARG A 163 -12.95 -6.49 -7.13
CA ARG A 163 -12.83 -7.15 -8.43
C ARG A 163 -13.73 -8.38 -8.58
N ASN A 164 -13.78 -9.22 -7.55
CA ASN A 164 -14.60 -10.44 -7.55
C ASN A 164 -16.08 -10.15 -7.25
N ASN A 165 -16.43 -8.92 -6.89
CA ASN A 165 -17.77 -8.43 -6.63
C ASN A 165 -18.20 -7.38 -7.67
N HIS A 166 -17.83 -7.59 -8.93
CA HIS A 166 -18.22 -6.71 -10.05
C HIS A 166 -17.83 -5.23 -9.87
N GLY A 167 -16.79 -4.96 -9.09
CA GLY A 167 -16.37 -3.61 -8.73
C GLY A 167 -17.19 -2.96 -7.60
N ILE A 168 -18.23 -3.62 -7.08
CA ILE A 168 -19.11 -3.07 -6.05
C ILE A 168 -18.34 -2.95 -4.73
N MET A 169 -18.27 -1.73 -4.20
CA MET A 169 -17.74 -1.47 -2.87
C MET A 169 -18.70 -2.02 -1.80
N VAL A 170 -18.12 -2.51 -0.71
CA VAL A 170 -18.90 -3.02 0.43
C VAL A 170 -18.50 -2.29 1.70
N ASN A 171 -19.49 -2.01 2.54
CA ASN A 171 -19.33 -1.45 3.86
C ASN A 171 -19.64 -2.54 4.89
N ILE A 172 -18.83 -2.65 5.92
CA ILE A 172 -19.04 -3.57 7.05
C ILE A 172 -19.50 -2.72 8.23
N ASN A 173 -20.72 -2.94 8.67
CA ASN A 173 -21.20 -2.30 9.88
C ASN A 173 -20.50 -2.94 11.09
N GLU A 174 -19.59 -2.20 11.71
CA GLU A 174 -18.75 -2.69 12.83
C GLU A 174 -19.57 -3.18 14.03
N ASN A 175 -20.79 -2.64 14.25
CA ASN A 175 -21.63 -2.99 15.36
C ASN A 175 -22.46 -4.28 15.12
N SER A 176 -22.84 -4.56 13.88
CA SER A 176 -23.69 -5.69 13.53
C SER A 176 -22.96 -6.78 12.73
N GLY A 177 -21.76 -6.49 12.20
CA GLY A 177 -21.05 -7.38 11.28
C GLY A 177 -21.73 -7.57 9.91
N VAL A 178 -22.80 -6.81 9.65
CA VAL A 178 -23.56 -6.93 8.39
C VAL A 178 -22.82 -6.19 7.29
N THR A 179 -22.55 -6.91 6.20
CA THR A 179 -21.97 -6.34 4.98
C THR A 179 -23.10 -5.76 4.11
N THR A 180 -22.93 -4.54 3.61
CA THR A 180 -23.85 -3.86 2.70
C THR A 180 -23.10 -3.14 1.60
N SER A 181 -23.67 -3.07 0.40
CA SER A 181 -23.16 -2.23 -0.70
C SER A 181 -23.61 -0.76 -0.61
N LYS A 182 -24.46 -0.44 0.37
CA LYS A 182 -25.02 0.90 0.54
C LYS A 182 -24.18 1.72 1.51
N PHE A 183 -23.79 2.91 1.07
CA PHE A 183 -22.98 3.86 1.84
C PHE A 183 -23.78 5.16 2.06
N GLN A 184 -23.63 5.76 3.23
CA GLN A 184 -23.82 7.20 3.37
C GLN A 184 -22.57 7.89 2.83
N MET A 185 -22.69 9.13 2.33
CA MET A 185 -21.54 9.84 1.73
C MET A 185 -20.32 9.96 2.67
N GLN A 186 -20.58 10.07 3.97
CA GLN A 186 -19.54 10.15 5.00
C GLN A 186 -18.80 8.84 5.25
N ASP A 187 -19.38 7.70 4.85
CA ASP A 187 -18.80 6.36 5.03
C ASP A 187 -17.92 5.95 3.84
N LEU A 188 -17.95 6.71 2.75
CA LEU A 188 -17.09 6.51 1.60
C LEU A 188 -15.68 7.05 1.86
N PRO A 189 -14.63 6.46 1.25
CA PRO A 189 -13.31 7.08 1.19
C PRO A 189 -13.42 8.51 0.65
N GLN A 190 -12.68 9.44 1.25
CA GLN A 190 -12.84 10.87 0.99
C GLN A 190 -12.72 11.26 -0.50
N ASP A 191 -11.81 10.61 -1.22
CA ASP A 191 -11.59 10.91 -2.64
C ASP A 191 -12.72 10.38 -3.50
N VAL A 192 -13.23 9.19 -3.19
CA VAL A 192 -14.42 8.61 -3.84
C VAL A 192 -15.64 9.47 -3.57
N ALA A 193 -15.88 9.88 -2.32
CA ALA A 193 -17.00 10.72 -1.93
C ALA A 193 -17.04 12.05 -2.69
N LYS A 194 -15.90 12.73 -2.87
CA LYS A 194 -15.77 13.99 -3.62
C LYS A 194 -16.19 13.85 -5.10
N VAL A 195 -15.94 12.69 -5.68
CA VAL A 195 -16.30 12.41 -7.07
C VAL A 195 -17.78 12.05 -7.17
N VAL A 196 -18.23 11.11 -6.34
CA VAL A 196 -19.61 10.59 -6.32
C VAL A 196 -20.65 11.70 -6.04
N ASP A 197 -20.31 12.66 -5.16
CA ASP A 197 -21.18 13.80 -4.84
C ASP A 197 -21.60 14.64 -6.07
N LYS A 198 -20.82 14.59 -7.14
CA LYS A 198 -21.05 15.34 -8.38
C LYS A 198 -21.63 14.51 -9.52
N MET A 199 -21.87 13.22 -9.27
CA MET A 199 -22.29 12.26 -10.31
C MET A 199 -23.79 11.98 -10.24
N ASN A 200 -24.36 11.69 -11.38
CA ASN A 200 -25.71 11.12 -11.48
C ASN A 200 -25.63 9.58 -11.45
N VAL A 201 -26.77 8.97 -11.11
CA VAL A 201 -26.90 7.50 -11.13
C VAL A 201 -26.66 6.97 -12.54
N GLY A 202 -25.78 5.97 -12.66
CA GLY A 202 -25.38 5.38 -13.94
C GLY A 202 -24.27 6.14 -14.70
N GLU A 203 -23.78 7.24 -14.12
CA GLU A 203 -22.67 7.99 -14.70
C GLU A 203 -21.33 7.32 -14.35
N ILE A 204 -20.36 7.40 -15.28
CA ILE A 204 -19.00 6.95 -15.07
C ILE A 204 -18.09 8.18 -14.96
N SER A 205 -17.32 8.29 -13.88
CA SER A 205 -16.41 9.41 -13.68
C SER A 205 -15.25 9.41 -14.68
N LYS A 206 -14.49 10.48 -14.69
CA LYS A 206 -13.11 10.45 -15.15
C LYS A 206 -12.22 9.77 -14.11
N ALA A 207 -11.03 9.32 -14.53
CA ALA A 207 -10.02 8.80 -13.62
C ALA A 207 -9.53 9.90 -12.66
N PHE A 208 -9.25 9.52 -11.42
CA PHE A 208 -8.78 10.41 -10.36
C PHE A 208 -7.81 9.69 -9.41
#